data_849dfd548362f3996232b04277416e4a
#
_entry.id   849dfd548362f3996232b04277416e4a
#
_cell.length_a   1.000
_cell.length_b   1.000
_cell.length_c   1.000
_cell.angle_alpha   90.00
_cell.angle_beta   90.00
_cell.angle_gamma   90.00
#
_symmetry.space_group_name_H-M   'P 1'
#
loop_
_entity.id
_entity.type
_entity.pdbx_description
1 polymer ?
#
loop_
_entity_poly.entity_id
_entity_poly.type
_entity_poly.pdbx_seq_one_letter_code
_entity_poly.pdbx_strand_id
1 'polypeptide(L)'
;MKKLFGYAKCFLAHPTNAEIDLFIFNVMAAIFPAIFMVDWYLWALVVAADIVVCMAHGAYSFQHKLEFRADSPLVRQTPPWQTPVNSCYRFIGLGCICLLCSVQEYFGVISHSAATAFRTYGWYVAVVIAVCDAFRSVLKAMHNADNSWLAGTKGEIGTPNWISIIRIGVALVTPHIYVAQSFGAWSNVIATVILAAAILTDLLDGYIARSTGQTTKAGKALDPLGDKFILYPNATAFVISTGGLLAMPDMLRFKASIIVAIVLTVGRDLLFVLWFFIYGRKLKEGIGASMTDKIRMLAICCWLGGTAMTLTLKGTLFGIMMAWVSFSALLVTGILSVVSLIVDLSRVRKMRKN
;
A
#
# COMPACT_ATOMS: atom_id res chain seq x y z
N MET A 1 -12.31 15.48 13.28
CA MET A 1 -11.41 16.60 12.98
C MET A 1 -10.70 17.17 14.21
N LYS A 2 -11.38 17.60 15.32
CA LYS A 2 -10.69 18.17 16.51
C LYS A 2 -9.61 17.25 17.11
N LYS A 3 -9.83 15.93 17.19
CA LYS A 3 -8.82 14.97 17.67
C LYS A 3 -7.61 14.85 16.73
N LEU A 4 -7.83 14.81 15.42
CA LEU A 4 -6.75 14.75 14.42
C LEU A 4 -5.87 16.00 14.50
N PHE A 5 -6.47 17.17 14.67
CA PHE A 5 -5.75 18.43 14.87
C PHE A 5 -4.94 18.44 16.18
N GLY A 6 -5.48 17.81 17.25
CA GLY A 6 -4.76 17.60 18.50
C GLY A 6 -3.53 16.73 18.33
N TYR A 7 -3.61 15.65 17.55
CA TYR A 7 -2.48 14.76 17.24
C TYR A 7 -1.39 15.46 16.44
N ALA A 8 -1.77 16.18 15.39
CA ALA A 8 -0.83 16.96 14.58
C ALA A 8 -0.14 18.05 15.41
N LYS A 9 -0.88 18.75 16.27
CA LYS A 9 -0.30 19.77 17.16
C LYS A 9 0.70 19.16 18.15
N CYS A 10 0.37 18.01 18.74
CA CYS A 10 1.26 17.32 19.68
C CYS A 10 2.55 16.86 18.96
N PHE A 11 2.45 16.32 17.75
CA PHE A 11 3.60 15.94 16.93
C PHE A 11 4.50 17.15 16.59
N LEU A 12 3.92 18.23 16.06
CA LEU A 12 4.68 19.43 15.65
C LEU A 12 5.35 20.15 16.81
N ALA A 13 4.72 20.13 17.99
CA ALA A 13 5.29 20.81 19.15
C ALA A 13 6.44 20.02 19.81
N HIS A 14 6.44 18.69 19.69
CA HIS A 14 7.32 17.83 20.48
C HIS A 14 7.72 16.55 19.71
N PRO A 15 8.53 16.68 18.63
CA PRO A 15 9.00 15.53 17.87
C PRO A 15 9.99 14.69 18.71
N THR A 16 9.98 13.38 18.49
CA THR A 16 11.00 12.46 19.05
C THR A 16 12.29 12.55 18.24
N ASN A 17 13.42 12.13 18.80
CA ASN A 17 14.70 12.09 18.09
C ASN A 17 14.60 11.27 16.80
N ALA A 18 13.91 10.10 16.83
CA ALA A 18 13.73 9.28 15.65
C ALA A 18 12.87 9.96 14.57
N GLU A 19 11.90 10.79 14.95
CA GLU A 19 11.10 11.57 14.01
C GLU A 19 11.93 12.71 13.39
N ILE A 20 12.84 13.32 14.17
CA ILE A 20 13.78 14.33 13.66
C ILE A 20 14.73 13.67 12.67
N ASP A 21 15.29 12.50 12.99
CA ASP A 21 16.19 11.76 12.10
C ASP A 21 15.51 11.39 10.77
N LEU A 22 14.26 10.92 10.83
CA LEU A 22 13.46 10.62 9.64
C LEU A 22 13.20 11.87 8.81
N PHE A 23 12.89 13.00 9.45
CA PHE A 23 12.69 14.26 8.76
C PHE A 23 13.98 14.72 8.07
N ILE A 24 15.12 14.72 8.77
CA ILE A 24 16.43 15.08 8.20
C ILE A 24 16.75 14.17 7.02
N PHE A 25 16.59 12.85 7.15
CA PHE A 25 16.83 11.90 6.07
C PHE A 25 15.98 12.22 4.83
N ASN A 26 14.68 12.46 5.00
CA ASN A 26 13.79 12.76 3.88
C ASN A 26 14.14 14.09 3.21
N VAL A 27 14.51 15.11 3.97
CA VAL A 27 14.97 16.41 3.44
C VAL A 27 16.27 16.22 2.66
N MET A 28 17.22 15.48 3.19
CA MET A 28 18.48 15.19 2.49
C MET A 28 18.23 14.39 1.21
N ALA A 29 17.38 13.37 1.26
CA ALA A 29 17.03 12.57 0.09
C ALA A 29 16.38 13.42 -1.01
N ALA A 30 15.59 14.44 -0.65
CA ALA A 30 14.95 15.35 -1.61
C ALA A 30 15.93 16.41 -2.18
N ILE A 31 16.81 16.96 -1.33
CA ILE A 31 17.74 18.04 -1.71
C ILE A 31 18.97 17.48 -2.45
N PHE A 32 19.41 16.27 -2.11
CA PHE A 32 20.62 15.67 -2.68
C PHE A 32 20.31 14.47 -3.60
N PRO A 33 19.51 14.66 -4.69
CA PRO A 33 19.16 13.56 -5.58
C PRO A 33 20.37 12.91 -6.25
N ALA A 34 21.48 13.65 -6.44
CA ALA A 34 22.72 13.09 -6.97
C ALA A 34 23.35 12.04 -6.03
N ILE A 35 23.21 12.21 -4.72
CA ILE A 35 23.71 11.26 -3.72
C ILE A 35 22.73 10.10 -3.52
N PHE A 36 21.46 10.40 -3.34
CA PHE A 36 20.45 9.41 -3.02
C PHE A 36 19.74 8.84 -4.25
N MET A 37 19.94 9.43 -5.43
CA MET A 37 19.29 9.07 -6.70
C MET A 37 17.79 8.85 -6.51
N VAL A 38 17.15 9.91 -6.00
CA VAL A 38 15.74 9.87 -5.58
C VAL A 38 14.83 9.64 -6.77
N ASP A 39 14.05 8.58 -6.72
CA ASP A 39 12.83 8.47 -7.48
C ASP A 39 11.66 9.09 -6.69
N TRP A 40 11.03 10.11 -7.26
CA TRP A 40 9.99 10.88 -6.57
C TRP A 40 8.79 10.05 -6.12
N TYR A 41 8.43 9.00 -6.86
CA TYR A 41 7.36 8.11 -6.45
C TYR A 41 7.73 7.30 -5.20
N LEU A 42 8.92 6.68 -5.20
CA LEU A 42 9.40 5.88 -4.07
C LEU A 42 9.66 6.75 -2.84
N TRP A 43 10.26 7.93 -3.06
CA TRP A 43 10.45 8.92 -2.00
C TRP A 43 9.11 9.36 -1.38
N ALA A 44 8.11 9.69 -2.21
CA ALA A 44 6.80 10.10 -1.73
C ALA A 44 6.11 9.01 -0.89
N LEU A 45 6.27 7.73 -1.25
CA LEU A 45 5.76 6.61 -0.45
C LEU A 45 6.43 6.53 0.93
N VAL A 46 7.75 6.71 0.99
CA VAL A 46 8.49 6.70 2.28
C VAL A 46 8.04 7.87 3.14
N VAL A 47 7.97 9.09 2.58
CA VAL A 47 7.49 10.28 3.30
C VAL A 47 6.06 10.10 3.81
N ALA A 48 5.16 9.59 2.97
CA ALA A 48 3.78 9.34 3.37
C ALA A 48 3.71 8.33 4.53
N ALA A 49 4.49 7.25 4.47
CA ALA A 49 4.58 6.27 5.55
C ALA A 49 5.12 6.90 6.84
N ASP A 50 6.15 7.73 6.76
CA ASP A 50 6.73 8.42 7.91
C ASP A 50 5.75 9.42 8.54
N ILE A 51 4.97 10.15 7.74
CA ILE A 51 3.89 11.00 8.24
C ILE A 51 2.87 10.16 9.04
N VAL A 52 2.50 8.97 8.54
CA VAL A 52 1.58 8.07 9.23
C VAL A 52 2.18 7.57 10.55
N VAL A 53 3.47 7.23 10.60
CA VAL A 53 4.19 6.88 11.84
C VAL A 53 4.10 8.03 12.85
N CYS A 54 4.43 9.24 12.42
CA CYS A 54 4.39 10.43 13.26
C CYS A 54 2.98 10.72 13.81
N MET A 55 1.95 10.55 12.98
CA MET A 55 0.56 10.69 13.41
C MET A 55 0.16 9.63 14.44
N ALA A 56 0.59 8.37 14.27
CA ALA A 56 0.32 7.29 15.22
C ALA A 56 1.02 7.54 16.58
N HIS A 57 2.25 8.04 16.55
CA HIS A 57 2.99 8.44 17.76
C HIS A 57 2.32 9.64 18.46
N GLY A 58 1.86 10.63 17.68
CA GLY A 58 1.08 11.76 18.19
C GLY A 58 -0.22 11.30 18.86
N ALA A 59 -0.92 10.33 18.24
CA ALA A 59 -2.13 9.75 18.80
C ALA A 59 -1.85 9.04 20.14
N TYR A 60 -0.78 8.26 20.24
CA TYR A 60 -0.36 7.63 21.48
C TYR A 60 -0.07 8.64 22.59
N SER A 61 0.73 9.66 22.29
CA SER A 61 1.08 10.70 23.26
C SER A 61 -0.14 11.47 23.75
N PHE A 62 -1.09 11.76 22.86
CA PHE A 62 -2.34 12.44 23.21
C PHE A 62 -3.25 11.57 24.10
N GLN A 63 -3.30 10.26 23.84
CA GLN A 63 -4.11 9.32 24.62
C GLN A 63 -3.57 9.17 26.06
N HIS A 64 -2.25 9.13 26.22
CA HIS A 64 -1.60 8.96 27.50
C HIS A 64 -1.41 10.26 28.29
N LYS A 65 -1.86 11.42 27.76
CA LYS A 65 -1.65 12.73 28.39
C LYS A 65 -0.23 12.87 28.93
N LEU A 66 0.74 12.51 28.09
CA LEU A 66 2.14 12.56 28.45
C LEU A 66 2.48 14.01 28.81
N GLU A 67 2.57 14.28 30.13
CA GLU A 67 3.02 15.56 30.64
C GLU A 67 4.48 15.72 30.28
N PHE A 68 4.80 16.88 29.69
CA PHE A 68 6.18 17.23 29.38
C PHE A 68 6.90 17.44 30.70
N ARG A 69 7.97 16.69 30.95
CA ARG A 69 8.90 17.05 32.01
C ARG A 69 9.54 18.37 31.64
N ALA A 70 9.45 19.34 32.55
CA ALA A 70 10.05 20.68 32.40
C ALA A 70 11.56 20.65 32.07
N ASP A 71 12.22 19.56 32.44
CA ASP A 71 13.66 19.36 32.29
C ASP A 71 14.10 18.90 30.88
N SER A 72 13.16 18.57 30.00
CA SER A 72 13.47 18.13 28.64
C SER A 72 12.36 18.57 27.66
N PRO A 73 12.26 19.87 27.37
CA PRO A 73 11.12 20.44 26.65
C PRO A 73 10.99 19.99 25.20
N LEU A 74 11.98 19.32 24.63
CA LEU A 74 12.05 18.98 23.21
C LEU A 74 11.80 17.49 22.91
N VAL A 75 11.77 16.62 23.91
CA VAL A 75 11.68 15.17 23.67
C VAL A 75 10.43 14.58 24.28
N ARG A 76 9.50 14.20 23.42
CA ARG A 76 8.34 13.38 23.78
C ARG A 76 8.80 11.94 24.07
N GLN A 77 8.19 11.28 25.05
CA GLN A 77 8.48 9.87 25.30
C GLN A 77 8.20 9.03 24.04
N THR A 78 9.19 8.23 23.65
CA THR A 78 9.03 7.32 22.52
C THR A 78 8.01 6.24 22.86
N PRO A 79 7.07 5.94 21.96
CA PRO A 79 6.15 4.81 22.17
C PRO A 79 6.94 3.50 22.35
N PRO A 80 6.46 2.58 23.21
CA PRO A 80 7.20 1.33 23.54
C PRO A 80 7.40 0.41 22.33
N TRP A 81 6.66 0.60 21.25
CA TRP A 81 6.81 -0.15 20.00
C TRP A 81 7.75 0.50 18.98
N GLN A 82 8.24 1.71 19.25
CA GLN A 82 9.21 2.36 18.36
C GLN A 82 10.56 1.66 18.50
N THR A 83 11.06 1.12 17.39
CA THR A 83 12.38 0.48 17.34
C THR A 83 13.38 1.42 16.68
N PRO A 84 14.55 1.68 17.27
CA PRO A 84 15.63 2.46 16.65
C PRO A 84 16.12 1.85 15.33
N VAL A 85 15.96 0.54 15.17
CA VAL A 85 16.45 -0.21 14.00
C VAL A 85 15.88 0.33 12.69
N ASN A 86 14.60 0.71 12.64
CA ASN A 86 14.00 1.21 11.39
C ASN A 86 14.57 2.57 10.98
N SER A 87 14.81 3.46 11.94
CA SER A 87 15.45 4.76 11.68
C SER A 87 16.91 4.61 11.26
N CYS A 88 17.67 3.76 11.97
CA CYS A 88 19.06 3.45 11.61
C CYS A 88 19.17 2.84 10.21
N TYR A 89 18.27 1.90 9.85
CA TYR A 89 18.28 1.30 8.53
C TYR A 89 18.08 2.37 7.44
N ARG A 90 17.08 3.23 7.57
CA ARG A 90 16.78 4.23 6.54
C ARG A 90 17.86 5.30 6.45
N PHE A 91 18.31 5.81 7.58
CA PHE A 91 19.27 6.90 7.62
C PHE A 91 20.71 6.44 7.28
N ILE A 92 21.18 5.39 7.94
CA ILE A 92 22.55 4.91 7.76
C ILE A 92 22.64 3.91 6.61
N GLY A 93 21.75 2.91 6.60
CA GLY A 93 21.82 1.83 5.62
C GLY A 93 21.60 2.31 4.19
N LEU A 94 20.46 2.93 3.91
CA LEU A 94 20.14 3.39 2.56
C LEU A 94 21.05 4.55 2.13
N GLY A 95 21.32 5.51 3.02
CA GLY A 95 22.22 6.61 2.75
C GLY A 95 23.64 6.14 2.43
N CYS A 96 24.19 5.20 3.22
CA CYS A 96 25.51 4.61 2.94
C CYS A 96 25.51 3.82 1.62
N ILE A 97 24.49 3.03 1.33
CA ILE A 97 24.39 2.30 0.05
C ILE A 97 24.40 3.28 -1.11
N CYS A 98 23.57 4.33 -1.07
CA CYS A 98 23.52 5.33 -2.13
C CYS A 98 24.86 6.07 -2.30
N LEU A 99 25.49 6.46 -1.20
CA LEU A 99 26.79 7.13 -1.22
C LEU A 99 27.87 6.22 -1.79
N LEU A 100 27.97 4.97 -1.32
CA LEU A 100 28.95 4.00 -1.81
C LEU A 100 28.76 3.75 -3.32
N CYS A 101 27.53 3.57 -3.78
CA CYS A 101 27.26 3.42 -5.21
C CYS A 101 27.72 4.64 -6.02
N SER A 102 27.48 5.86 -5.50
CA SER A 102 27.90 7.10 -6.19
C SER A 102 29.42 7.26 -6.23
N VAL A 103 30.10 6.91 -5.15
CA VAL A 103 31.57 6.93 -5.09
C VAL A 103 32.18 5.89 -6.05
N GLN A 104 31.68 4.66 -6.03
CA GLN A 104 32.15 3.60 -6.92
C GLN A 104 31.88 3.90 -8.40
N GLU A 105 30.74 4.54 -8.72
CA GLU A 105 30.45 5.02 -10.05
C GLU A 105 31.40 6.12 -10.49
N TYR A 106 31.69 7.10 -9.61
CA TYR A 106 32.63 8.19 -9.89
C TYR A 106 34.03 7.70 -10.22
N PHE A 107 34.52 6.67 -9.51
CA PHE A 107 35.80 6.04 -9.78
C PHE A 107 35.78 4.98 -10.89
N GLY A 108 34.63 4.78 -11.57
CA GLY A 108 34.52 3.82 -12.65
C GLY A 108 34.57 2.33 -12.23
N VAL A 109 34.39 2.04 -10.93
CA VAL A 109 34.41 0.66 -10.40
C VAL A 109 33.15 -0.08 -10.81
N ILE A 110 32.02 0.59 -10.82
CA ILE A 110 30.73 0.04 -11.30
C ILE A 110 30.18 0.91 -12.43
N SER A 111 29.41 0.30 -13.33
CA SER A 111 28.73 1.04 -14.39
C SER A 111 27.59 1.90 -13.84
N HIS A 112 27.22 2.97 -14.52
CA HIS A 112 26.08 3.81 -14.19
C HIS A 112 24.80 3.00 -14.05
N SER A 113 24.54 2.04 -14.94
CA SER A 113 23.37 1.17 -14.88
C SER A 113 23.35 0.28 -13.65
N ALA A 114 24.49 -0.28 -13.25
CA ALA A 114 24.58 -1.09 -12.03
C ALA A 114 24.35 -0.23 -10.78
N ALA A 115 24.99 0.95 -10.71
CA ALA A 115 24.79 1.87 -9.59
C ALA A 115 23.31 2.28 -9.44
N THR A 116 22.66 2.62 -10.54
CA THR A 116 21.23 2.98 -10.56
C THR A 116 20.36 1.82 -10.10
N ALA A 117 20.62 0.59 -10.56
CA ALA A 117 19.90 -0.59 -10.14
C ALA A 117 20.01 -0.83 -8.63
N PHE A 118 21.22 -0.79 -8.06
CA PHE A 118 21.42 -0.96 -6.62
C PHE A 118 20.68 0.09 -5.79
N ARG A 119 20.73 1.36 -6.21
CA ARG A 119 20.00 2.45 -5.55
C ARG A 119 18.50 2.21 -5.60
N THR A 120 17.95 1.85 -6.76
CA THR A 120 16.52 1.57 -6.94
C THR A 120 16.06 0.40 -6.06
N TYR A 121 16.84 -0.69 -5.98
CA TYR A 121 16.52 -1.82 -5.09
C TYR A 121 16.57 -1.42 -3.62
N GLY A 122 17.52 -0.59 -3.23
CA GLY A 122 17.59 -0.01 -1.88
C GLY A 122 16.31 0.76 -1.53
N TRP A 123 15.80 1.56 -2.48
CA TRP A 123 14.53 2.27 -2.32
C TRP A 123 13.33 1.35 -2.23
N TYR A 124 13.29 0.24 -3.00
CA TYR A 124 12.21 -0.75 -2.86
C TYR A 124 12.15 -1.34 -1.47
N VAL A 125 13.29 -1.73 -0.93
CA VAL A 125 13.37 -2.26 0.45
C VAL A 125 12.98 -1.17 1.46
N ALA A 126 13.43 0.08 1.28
CA ALA A 126 13.08 1.19 2.14
C ALA A 126 11.56 1.47 2.16
N VAL A 127 10.88 1.42 1.01
CA VAL A 127 9.42 1.56 0.92
C VAL A 127 8.72 0.45 1.70
N VAL A 128 9.12 -0.81 1.50
CA VAL A 128 8.50 -1.94 2.22
C VAL A 128 8.67 -1.79 3.72
N ILE A 129 9.87 -1.46 4.21
CA ILE A 129 10.13 -1.24 5.63
C ILE A 129 9.33 -0.04 6.17
N ALA A 130 9.28 1.07 5.44
CA ALA A 130 8.51 2.25 5.85
C ALA A 130 7.01 1.95 5.98
N VAL A 131 6.44 1.22 5.02
CA VAL A 131 5.04 0.78 5.06
C VAL A 131 4.79 -0.17 6.23
N CYS A 132 5.69 -1.14 6.46
CA CYS A 132 5.60 -2.05 7.61
C CYS A 132 5.61 -1.28 8.94
N ASP A 133 6.47 -0.28 9.07
CA ASP A 133 6.55 0.54 10.28
C ASP A 133 5.30 1.41 10.47
N ALA A 134 4.78 1.99 9.39
CA ALA A 134 3.54 2.77 9.42
C ALA A 134 2.35 1.94 9.90
N PHE A 135 2.12 0.78 9.30
CA PHE A 135 1.03 -0.11 9.72
C PHE A 135 1.22 -0.63 11.15
N ARG A 136 2.45 -1.01 11.52
CA ARG A 136 2.78 -1.40 12.89
C ARG A 136 2.42 -0.30 13.88
N SER A 137 2.84 0.93 13.61
CA SER A 137 2.60 2.07 14.50
C SER A 137 1.11 2.39 14.64
N VAL A 138 0.36 2.35 13.53
CA VAL A 138 -1.10 2.54 13.54
C VAL A 138 -1.80 1.45 14.34
N LEU A 139 -1.50 0.17 14.08
CA LEU A 139 -2.14 -0.96 14.77
C LEU A 139 -1.85 -0.95 16.27
N LYS A 140 -0.61 -0.64 16.69
CA LYS A 140 -0.25 -0.51 18.10
C LYS A 140 -0.96 0.69 18.75
N ALA A 141 -1.06 1.83 18.08
CA ALA A 141 -1.80 2.99 18.59
C ALA A 141 -3.31 2.68 18.72
N MET A 142 -3.88 1.95 17.75
CA MET A 142 -5.28 1.53 17.82
C MET A 142 -5.51 0.51 18.91
N HIS A 143 -4.62 -0.46 19.10
CA HIS A 143 -4.69 -1.44 20.19
C HIS A 143 -4.56 -0.76 21.56
N ASN A 144 -3.71 0.22 21.67
CA ASN A 144 -3.57 1.00 22.91
C ASN A 144 -4.85 1.79 23.26
N ALA A 145 -5.60 2.23 22.25
CA ALA A 145 -6.89 2.89 22.43
C ALA A 145 -8.04 1.90 22.71
N ASP A 146 -7.97 0.70 22.15
CA ASP A 146 -8.96 -0.38 22.30
C ASP A 146 -8.25 -1.73 22.14
N ASN A 147 -8.06 -2.41 23.27
CA ASN A 147 -7.36 -3.71 23.36
C ASN A 147 -7.97 -4.80 22.45
N SER A 148 -9.15 -4.59 21.91
CA SER A 148 -9.80 -5.55 20.99
C SER A 148 -9.15 -5.65 19.61
N TRP A 149 -8.34 -4.66 19.18
CA TRP A 149 -7.74 -4.64 17.83
C TRP A 149 -6.75 -5.77 17.61
N LEU A 150 -5.92 -6.10 18.59
CA LEU A 150 -4.96 -7.20 18.56
C LEU A 150 -5.31 -8.29 19.58
N ALA A 151 -6.61 -8.46 19.88
CA ALA A 151 -7.07 -9.50 20.79
C ALA A 151 -6.65 -10.89 20.27
N GLY A 152 -6.25 -11.77 21.20
CA GLY A 152 -5.76 -13.12 20.87
C GLY A 152 -4.27 -13.23 20.56
N THR A 153 -3.55 -12.10 20.42
CA THR A 153 -2.10 -12.07 20.10
C THR A 153 -1.25 -11.42 21.21
N LYS A 154 -1.77 -11.29 22.42
CA LYS A 154 -1.12 -10.60 23.56
C LYS A 154 -0.67 -9.16 23.22
N GLY A 155 -1.41 -8.48 22.35
CA GLY A 155 -1.09 -7.11 21.90
C GLY A 155 0.06 -7.04 20.87
N GLU A 156 0.55 -8.17 20.38
CA GLU A 156 1.53 -8.21 19.30
C GLU A 156 0.86 -8.38 17.93
N ILE A 157 1.58 -8.02 16.86
CA ILE A 157 1.09 -8.22 15.50
C ILE A 157 1.33 -9.68 15.14
N GLY A 158 0.26 -10.46 14.99
CA GLY A 158 0.34 -11.87 14.61
C GLY A 158 0.93 -12.07 13.21
N THR A 159 1.46 -13.27 12.96
CA THR A 159 2.05 -13.64 11.67
C THR A 159 1.13 -13.37 10.47
N PRO A 160 -0.19 -13.68 10.51
CA PRO A 160 -1.08 -13.36 9.38
C PRO A 160 -1.11 -11.87 9.06
N ASN A 161 -1.19 -11.01 10.08
CA ASN A 161 -1.21 -9.55 9.87
C ASN A 161 0.10 -9.03 9.28
N TRP A 162 1.26 -9.62 9.67
CA TRP A 162 2.54 -9.27 9.07
C TRP A 162 2.60 -9.64 7.58
N ILE A 163 2.08 -10.79 7.19
CA ILE A 163 2.00 -11.20 5.78
C ILE A 163 1.18 -10.18 4.99
N SER A 164 0.00 -9.78 5.49
CA SER A 164 -0.84 -8.78 4.85
C SER A 164 -0.15 -7.41 4.73
N ILE A 165 0.59 -6.96 5.77
CA ILE A 165 1.31 -5.68 5.76
C ILE A 165 2.46 -5.70 4.75
N ILE A 166 3.29 -6.76 4.74
CA ILE A 166 4.40 -6.90 3.78
C ILE A 166 3.85 -6.93 2.35
N ARG A 167 2.76 -7.66 2.12
CA ARG A 167 2.05 -7.69 0.83
C ARG A 167 1.68 -6.30 0.34
N ILE A 168 1.13 -5.45 1.20
CA ILE A 168 0.80 -4.06 0.86
C ILE A 168 2.07 -3.29 0.46
N GLY A 169 3.14 -3.41 1.23
CA GLY A 169 4.41 -2.75 0.93
C GLY A 169 4.98 -3.16 -0.43
N VAL A 170 4.99 -4.46 -0.71
CA VAL A 170 5.45 -5.01 -1.99
C VAL A 170 4.55 -4.55 -3.15
N ALA A 171 3.22 -4.55 -2.95
CA ALA A 171 2.27 -4.12 -3.97
C ALA A 171 2.39 -2.62 -4.32
N LEU A 172 2.88 -1.80 -3.40
CA LEU A 172 3.14 -0.37 -3.65
C LEU A 172 4.44 -0.13 -4.43
N VAL A 173 5.36 -1.09 -4.46
CA VAL A 173 6.59 -1.01 -5.26
C VAL A 173 6.36 -1.42 -6.72
N THR A 174 5.45 -2.36 -6.98
CA THR A 174 5.20 -2.89 -8.33
C THR A 174 4.82 -1.85 -9.38
N PRO A 175 4.04 -0.79 -9.09
CA PRO A 175 3.77 0.29 -10.05
C PRO A 175 5.04 0.94 -10.60
N HIS A 176 6.03 1.16 -9.74
CA HIS A 176 7.31 1.73 -10.16
C HIS A 176 8.06 0.80 -11.13
N ILE A 177 8.04 -0.52 -10.88
CA ILE A 177 8.68 -1.51 -11.76
C ILE A 177 8.07 -1.45 -13.16
N TYR A 178 6.74 -1.31 -13.28
CA TYR A 178 6.06 -1.17 -14.56
C TYR A 178 6.41 0.12 -15.29
N VAL A 179 6.42 1.25 -14.58
CA VAL A 179 6.62 2.58 -15.20
C VAL A 179 8.08 2.83 -15.51
N ALA A 180 8.97 2.60 -14.57
CA ALA A 180 10.39 2.87 -14.71
C ALA A 180 11.16 1.81 -15.52
N GLN A 181 10.48 0.66 -15.82
CA GLN A 181 11.12 -0.46 -16.53
C GLN A 181 12.45 -0.88 -15.89
N SER A 182 12.50 -0.93 -14.56
CA SER A 182 13.72 -1.09 -13.74
C SER A 182 14.51 -2.36 -14.03
N PHE A 183 13.87 -3.36 -14.64
CA PHE A 183 14.48 -4.63 -15.07
C PHE A 183 14.52 -4.77 -16.59
N GLY A 184 14.44 -3.65 -17.34
CA GLY A 184 14.42 -3.64 -18.79
C GLY A 184 13.22 -4.45 -19.37
N ALA A 185 13.46 -5.28 -20.36
CA ALA A 185 12.41 -6.08 -21.01
C ALA A 185 11.67 -7.05 -20.05
N TRP A 186 12.27 -7.41 -18.93
CA TRP A 186 11.68 -8.30 -17.92
C TRP A 186 10.80 -7.59 -16.92
N SER A 187 10.75 -6.27 -16.90
CA SER A 187 10.01 -5.49 -15.89
C SER A 187 8.55 -5.89 -15.78
N ASN A 188 7.87 -6.05 -16.90
CA ASN A 188 6.45 -6.45 -16.93
C ASN A 188 6.24 -7.86 -16.38
N VAL A 189 7.12 -8.80 -16.70
CA VAL A 189 7.06 -10.18 -16.18
C VAL A 189 7.28 -10.20 -14.69
N ILE A 190 8.36 -9.56 -14.22
CA ILE A 190 8.74 -9.51 -12.81
C ILE A 190 7.63 -8.85 -11.99
N ALA A 191 7.13 -7.69 -12.39
CA ALA A 191 6.05 -7.01 -11.69
C ALA A 191 4.77 -7.86 -11.66
N THR A 192 4.45 -8.56 -12.76
CA THR A 192 3.30 -9.47 -12.81
C THR A 192 3.46 -10.65 -11.85
N VAL A 193 4.64 -11.26 -11.79
CA VAL A 193 4.93 -12.36 -10.88
C VAL A 193 4.83 -11.90 -9.42
N ILE A 194 5.37 -10.73 -9.11
CA ILE A 194 5.27 -10.13 -7.77
C ILE A 194 3.80 -9.87 -7.41
N LEU A 195 3.03 -9.30 -8.33
CA LEU A 195 1.61 -9.04 -8.12
C LEU A 195 0.81 -10.32 -7.92
N ALA A 196 1.08 -11.36 -8.73
CA ALA A 196 0.45 -12.68 -8.57
C ALA A 196 0.79 -13.32 -7.21
N ALA A 197 2.06 -13.24 -6.80
CA ALA A 197 2.49 -13.70 -5.49
C ALA A 197 1.78 -12.95 -4.35
N ALA A 198 1.65 -11.62 -4.46
CA ALA A 198 0.92 -10.80 -3.50
C ALA A 198 -0.56 -11.20 -3.39
N ILE A 199 -1.21 -11.54 -4.50
CA ILE A 199 -2.60 -12.03 -4.50
C ILE A 199 -2.69 -13.43 -3.85
N LEU A 200 -1.75 -14.34 -4.16
CA LEU A 200 -1.73 -15.68 -3.58
C LEU A 200 -1.48 -15.67 -2.07
N THR A 201 -0.68 -14.74 -1.57
CA THR A 201 -0.44 -14.60 -0.12
C THR A 201 -1.68 -14.22 0.67
N ASP A 202 -2.70 -13.61 0.04
CA ASP A 202 -4.01 -13.33 0.65
C ASP A 202 -4.78 -14.60 1.04
N LEU A 203 -4.63 -15.65 0.24
CA LEU A 203 -5.22 -16.95 0.57
C LEU A 203 -4.49 -17.60 1.74
N LEU A 204 -3.16 -17.38 1.83
CA LEU A 204 -2.32 -17.96 2.88
C LEU A 204 -2.53 -17.29 4.23
N ASP A 205 -2.59 -15.97 4.31
CA ASP A 205 -2.78 -15.25 5.59
C ASP A 205 -4.14 -15.59 6.21
N GLY A 206 -5.20 -15.65 5.40
CA GLY A 206 -6.51 -16.11 5.85
C GLY A 206 -6.54 -17.58 6.32
N TYR A 207 -5.79 -18.48 5.67
CA TYR A 207 -5.65 -19.88 6.10
C TYR A 207 -4.89 -19.97 7.44
N ILE A 208 -3.74 -19.29 7.55
CA ILE A 208 -2.92 -19.26 8.77
C ILE A 208 -3.71 -18.65 9.93
N ALA A 209 -4.43 -17.54 9.71
CA ALA A 209 -5.23 -16.89 10.75
C ALA A 209 -6.29 -17.85 11.35
N ARG A 210 -6.96 -18.63 10.50
CA ARG A 210 -7.96 -19.61 10.94
C ARG A 210 -7.33 -20.82 11.62
N SER A 211 -6.23 -21.37 11.09
CA SER A 211 -5.57 -22.57 11.63
C SER A 211 -4.87 -22.28 12.96
N THR A 212 -4.36 -21.06 13.17
CA THR A 212 -3.67 -20.66 14.41
C THR A 212 -4.58 -19.98 15.44
N GLY A 213 -5.86 -19.75 15.10
CA GLY A 213 -6.79 -19.01 15.96
C GLY A 213 -6.46 -17.52 16.13
N GLN A 214 -5.57 -16.96 15.31
CA GLN A 214 -5.12 -15.56 15.37
C GLN A 214 -5.99 -14.61 14.53
N THR A 215 -7.31 -14.81 14.54
CA THR A 215 -8.24 -13.89 13.86
C THR A 215 -8.41 -12.62 14.69
N THR A 216 -7.93 -11.49 14.17
CA THR A 216 -7.97 -10.19 14.87
C THR A 216 -8.88 -9.19 14.16
N LYS A 217 -9.34 -8.14 14.85
CA LYS A 217 -10.01 -7.01 14.20
C LYS A 217 -9.07 -6.30 13.21
N ALA A 218 -7.78 -6.25 13.53
CA ALA A 218 -6.75 -5.69 12.68
C ALA A 218 -6.67 -6.43 11.34
N GLY A 219 -6.62 -7.76 11.33
CA GLY A 219 -6.63 -8.58 10.11
C GLY A 219 -7.85 -8.28 9.25
N LYS A 220 -9.05 -8.31 9.84
CA LYS A 220 -10.30 -7.99 9.12
C LYS A 220 -10.33 -6.60 8.48
N ALA A 221 -9.57 -5.64 9.03
CA ALA A 221 -9.45 -4.29 8.46
C ALA A 221 -8.34 -4.22 7.40
N LEU A 222 -7.25 -5.00 7.57
CA LEU A 222 -6.14 -5.04 6.62
C LEU A 222 -6.52 -5.71 5.30
N ASP A 223 -7.38 -6.74 5.30
CA ASP A 223 -7.79 -7.45 4.10
C ASP A 223 -8.39 -6.51 3.03
N PRO A 224 -9.48 -5.75 3.29
CA PRO A 224 -10.03 -4.86 2.27
C PRO A 224 -9.10 -3.68 1.92
N LEU A 225 -8.22 -3.26 2.83
CA LEU A 225 -7.20 -2.24 2.53
C LEU A 225 -6.14 -2.81 1.60
N GLY A 226 -5.62 -4.01 1.89
CA GLY A 226 -4.63 -4.70 1.06
C GLY A 226 -5.10 -4.84 -0.38
N ASP A 227 -6.35 -5.26 -0.58
CA ASP A 227 -6.96 -5.35 -1.91
C ASP A 227 -6.91 -4.03 -2.68
N LYS A 228 -7.18 -2.91 -2.01
CA LYS A 228 -7.17 -1.59 -2.65
C LYS A 228 -5.75 -1.11 -2.97
N PHE A 229 -4.79 -1.33 -2.08
CA PHE A 229 -3.39 -1.01 -2.32
C PHE A 229 -2.75 -1.88 -3.41
N ILE A 230 -3.23 -3.11 -3.61
CA ILE A 230 -2.84 -3.94 -4.74
C ILE A 230 -3.47 -3.42 -6.03
N LEU A 231 -4.77 -3.13 -6.02
CA LEU A 231 -5.51 -2.80 -7.24
C LEU A 231 -5.17 -1.44 -7.82
N TYR A 232 -5.38 -0.35 -7.06
CA TYR A 232 -5.38 1.00 -7.63
C TYR A 232 -4.02 1.47 -8.14
N PRO A 233 -2.92 1.35 -7.38
CA PRO A 233 -1.62 1.78 -7.86
C PRO A 233 -1.18 1.01 -9.10
N ASN A 234 -1.42 -0.31 -9.12
CA ASN A 234 -1.04 -1.15 -10.25
C ASN A 234 -1.90 -0.90 -11.50
N ALA A 235 -3.21 -0.75 -11.36
CA ALA A 235 -4.08 -0.38 -12.47
C ALA A 235 -3.70 0.98 -13.06
N THR A 236 -3.39 1.96 -12.21
CA THR A 236 -2.92 3.28 -12.63
C THR A 236 -1.58 3.19 -13.38
N ALA A 237 -0.63 2.43 -12.84
CA ALA A 237 0.67 2.21 -13.49
C ALA A 237 0.53 1.55 -14.87
N PHE A 238 -0.35 0.56 -15.00
CA PHE A 238 -0.65 -0.06 -16.29
C PHE A 238 -1.20 0.94 -17.30
N VAL A 239 -2.14 1.78 -16.87
CA VAL A 239 -2.72 2.79 -17.76
C VAL A 239 -1.67 3.81 -18.20
N ILE A 240 -0.83 4.28 -17.27
CA ILE A 240 0.21 5.28 -17.56
C ILE A 240 1.30 4.70 -18.45
N SER A 241 1.84 3.52 -18.13
CA SER A 241 3.01 2.96 -18.81
C SER A 241 2.70 2.45 -20.20
N THR A 242 1.47 2.02 -20.45
CA THR A 242 1.16 1.24 -21.65
C THR A 242 -0.12 1.68 -22.36
N GLY A 243 -0.85 2.67 -21.83
CA GLY A 243 -2.21 2.95 -22.24
C GLY A 243 -3.19 1.81 -21.94
N GLY A 244 -2.72 0.73 -21.26
CA GLY A 244 -3.51 -0.44 -20.93
C GLY A 244 -4.13 -1.10 -22.17
N LEU A 245 -5.37 -1.58 -22.05
CA LEU A 245 -6.14 -2.14 -23.17
C LEU A 245 -6.42 -1.12 -24.28
N LEU A 246 -6.38 0.19 -23.98
CA LEU A 246 -6.64 1.24 -24.98
C LEU A 246 -5.49 1.42 -25.98
N ALA A 247 -4.30 0.94 -25.67
CA ALA A 247 -3.15 0.98 -26.57
C ALA A 247 -3.21 -0.12 -27.66
N MET A 248 -4.16 -1.04 -27.59
CA MET A 248 -4.30 -2.14 -28.53
C MET A 248 -5.27 -1.75 -29.65
N PRO A 249 -4.84 -1.79 -30.95
CA PRO A 249 -5.69 -1.39 -32.07
C PRO A 249 -7.03 -2.15 -32.10
N ASP A 250 -7.00 -3.45 -31.79
CA ASP A 250 -8.20 -4.31 -31.79
C ASP A 250 -9.18 -3.95 -30.67
N MET A 251 -8.70 -3.35 -29.57
CA MET A 251 -9.50 -2.95 -28.43
C MET A 251 -10.03 -1.52 -28.53
N LEU A 252 -9.51 -0.69 -29.46
CA LEU A 252 -9.92 0.70 -29.62
C LEU A 252 -11.42 0.84 -29.93
N ARG A 253 -12.00 -0.10 -30.70
CA ARG A 253 -13.45 -0.14 -30.98
C ARG A 253 -14.30 -0.31 -29.72
N PHE A 254 -13.73 -0.86 -28.65
CA PHE A 254 -14.40 -1.09 -27.36
C PHE A 254 -14.05 -0.04 -26.32
N LYS A 255 -13.41 1.07 -26.70
CA LYS A 255 -12.94 2.14 -25.80
C LYS A 255 -14.03 2.61 -24.84
N ALA A 256 -15.25 2.83 -25.31
CA ALA A 256 -16.36 3.27 -24.47
C ALA A 256 -16.70 2.24 -23.38
N SER A 257 -16.77 0.94 -23.74
CA SER A 257 -17.04 -0.13 -22.80
C SER A 257 -15.95 -0.28 -21.73
N ILE A 258 -14.66 -0.12 -22.14
CA ILE A 258 -13.52 -0.16 -21.23
C ILE A 258 -13.60 0.99 -20.22
N ILE A 259 -13.84 2.22 -20.69
CA ILE A 259 -13.97 3.41 -19.84
C ILE A 259 -15.14 3.25 -18.87
N VAL A 260 -16.32 2.83 -19.34
CA VAL A 260 -17.50 2.62 -18.51
C VAL A 260 -17.21 1.57 -17.42
N ALA A 261 -16.58 0.45 -17.75
CA ALA A 261 -16.27 -0.59 -16.77
C ALA A 261 -15.28 -0.09 -15.70
N ILE A 262 -14.26 0.71 -16.08
CA ILE A 262 -13.32 1.33 -15.15
C ILE A 262 -14.07 2.32 -14.23
N VAL A 263 -14.88 3.21 -14.80
CA VAL A 263 -15.66 4.19 -14.03
C VAL A 263 -16.61 3.53 -13.05
N LEU A 264 -17.30 2.47 -13.45
CA LEU A 264 -18.18 1.71 -12.54
C LEU A 264 -17.40 1.06 -11.40
N THR A 265 -16.21 0.50 -11.68
CA THR A 265 -15.37 -0.16 -10.68
C THR A 265 -14.82 0.85 -9.66
N VAL A 266 -14.22 1.93 -10.14
CA VAL A 266 -13.65 2.99 -9.30
C VAL A 266 -14.75 3.74 -8.56
N GLY A 267 -15.83 4.10 -9.25
CA GLY A 267 -16.96 4.84 -8.68
C GLY A 267 -17.63 4.08 -7.53
N ARG A 268 -17.83 2.77 -7.68
CA ARG A 268 -18.38 1.93 -6.59
C ARG A 268 -17.46 1.98 -5.36
N ASP A 269 -16.16 1.85 -5.55
CA ASP A 269 -15.23 1.80 -4.44
C ASP A 269 -15.08 3.16 -3.75
N LEU A 270 -15.12 4.27 -4.50
CA LEU A 270 -15.17 5.61 -3.93
C LEU A 270 -16.45 5.85 -3.12
N LEU A 271 -17.59 5.41 -3.64
CA LEU A 271 -18.87 5.48 -2.92
C LEU A 271 -18.83 4.65 -1.63
N PHE A 272 -18.23 3.45 -1.67
CA PHE A 272 -18.06 2.62 -0.48
C PHE A 272 -17.18 3.30 0.58
N VAL A 273 -16.05 3.89 0.17
CA VAL A 273 -15.16 4.63 1.08
C VAL A 273 -15.88 5.85 1.67
N LEU A 274 -16.55 6.65 0.84
CA LEU A 274 -17.32 7.81 1.29
C LEU A 274 -18.40 7.40 2.30
N TRP A 275 -19.11 6.33 1.98
CA TRP A 275 -20.14 5.79 2.84
C TRP A 275 -19.58 5.25 4.17
N PHE A 276 -18.44 4.59 4.16
CA PHE A 276 -17.73 4.15 5.36
C PHE A 276 -17.36 5.33 6.26
N PHE A 277 -16.91 6.45 5.70
CA PHE A 277 -16.63 7.67 6.47
C PHE A 277 -17.89 8.30 7.10
N ILE A 278 -19.01 8.28 6.39
CA ILE A 278 -20.26 8.89 6.86
C ILE A 278 -20.95 8.01 7.91
N TYR A 279 -21.00 6.72 7.69
CA TYR A 279 -21.80 5.78 8.49
C TYR A 279 -20.98 4.80 9.33
N GLY A 280 -19.66 4.74 9.16
CA GLY A 280 -18.79 3.71 9.75
C GLY A 280 -18.85 3.62 11.28
N ARG A 281 -19.19 4.72 11.97
CA ARG A 281 -19.41 4.69 13.43
C ARG A 281 -20.69 3.96 13.85
N LYS A 282 -21.68 3.82 12.98
CA LYS A 282 -22.93 3.10 13.21
C LYS A 282 -22.81 1.63 12.79
N LEU A 283 -21.82 1.30 11.97
CA LEU A 283 -21.55 -0.04 11.44
C LEU A 283 -20.60 -0.82 12.38
N LYS A 284 -20.93 -0.91 13.66
CA LYS A 284 -20.14 -1.66 14.67
C LYS A 284 -20.02 -3.16 14.37
N GLU A 285 -20.93 -3.72 13.61
CA GLU A 285 -20.88 -5.10 13.14
C GLU A 285 -20.39 -5.11 11.70
N GLY A 286 -19.17 -5.58 11.48
CA GLY A 286 -18.47 -5.54 10.20
C GLY A 286 -19.31 -6.14 9.07
N ILE A 287 -19.52 -5.39 8.00
CA ILE A 287 -20.03 -5.91 6.74
C ILE A 287 -18.95 -6.84 6.21
N GLY A 288 -19.08 -8.13 6.48
CA GLY A 288 -18.21 -9.14 5.88
C GLY A 288 -18.29 -9.04 4.35
N ALA A 289 -17.16 -9.26 3.67
CA ALA A 289 -17.10 -9.26 2.22
C ALA A 289 -18.19 -10.20 1.64
N SER A 290 -19.00 -9.68 0.73
CA SER A 290 -20.03 -10.49 0.07
C SER A 290 -19.38 -11.47 -0.90
N MET A 291 -20.09 -12.55 -1.25
CA MET A 291 -19.63 -13.48 -2.28
C MET A 291 -19.39 -12.74 -3.61
N THR A 292 -20.22 -11.73 -3.90
CA THR A 292 -20.07 -10.84 -5.07
C THR A 292 -18.74 -10.09 -5.05
N ASP A 293 -18.29 -9.61 -3.88
CA ASP A 293 -17.02 -8.91 -3.76
C ASP A 293 -15.84 -9.84 -4.00
N LYS A 294 -15.91 -11.10 -3.55
CA LYS A 294 -14.86 -12.10 -3.80
C LYS A 294 -14.73 -12.44 -5.28
N ILE A 295 -15.86 -12.67 -5.97
CA ILE A 295 -15.87 -12.94 -7.41
C ILE A 295 -15.36 -11.71 -8.18
N ARG A 296 -15.75 -10.50 -7.76
CA ARG A 296 -15.26 -9.26 -8.33
C ARG A 296 -13.75 -9.13 -8.21
N MET A 297 -13.17 -9.43 -7.03
CA MET A 297 -11.71 -9.41 -6.85
C MET A 297 -11.01 -10.40 -7.77
N LEU A 298 -11.53 -11.61 -7.93
CA LEU A 298 -10.99 -12.58 -8.87
C LEU A 298 -11.01 -12.04 -10.31
N ALA A 299 -12.11 -11.41 -10.73
CA ALA A 299 -12.21 -10.80 -12.05
C ALA A 299 -11.21 -9.65 -12.24
N ILE A 300 -10.97 -8.83 -11.21
CA ILE A 300 -9.94 -7.78 -11.21
C ILE A 300 -8.54 -8.39 -11.39
N CYS A 301 -8.22 -9.47 -10.67
CA CYS A 301 -6.95 -10.17 -10.81
C CYS A 301 -6.75 -10.73 -12.22
N CYS A 302 -7.80 -11.31 -12.81
CA CYS A 302 -7.77 -11.77 -14.21
C CYS A 302 -7.59 -10.61 -15.20
N TRP A 303 -8.23 -9.47 -14.96
CA TRP A 303 -8.05 -8.26 -15.77
C TRP A 303 -6.61 -7.76 -15.73
N LEU A 304 -6.05 -7.54 -14.54
CA LEU A 304 -4.67 -7.05 -14.38
C LEU A 304 -3.64 -8.04 -14.92
N GLY A 305 -3.76 -9.32 -14.56
CA GLY A 305 -2.85 -10.37 -15.03
C GLY A 305 -2.94 -10.58 -16.54
N GLY A 306 -4.14 -10.59 -17.10
CA GLY A 306 -4.36 -10.67 -18.55
C GLY A 306 -3.76 -9.48 -19.29
N THR A 307 -3.93 -8.25 -18.76
CA THR A 307 -3.32 -7.04 -19.34
C THR A 307 -1.79 -7.14 -19.31
N ALA A 308 -1.21 -7.55 -18.19
CA ALA A 308 0.24 -7.70 -18.07
C ALA A 308 0.79 -8.73 -19.05
N MET A 309 0.15 -9.90 -19.17
CA MET A 309 0.54 -10.94 -20.13
C MET A 309 0.42 -10.47 -21.57
N THR A 310 -0.62 -9.72 -21.92
CA THR A 310 -0.80 -9.13 -23.26
C THR A 310 0.36 -8.19 -23.61
N LEU A 311 0.79 -7.37 -22.65
CA LEU A 311 1.88 -6.42 -22.87
C LEU A 311 3.23 -7.11 -22.99
N THR A 312 3.43 -8.16 -22.20
CA THR A 312 4.67 -8.96 -22.24
C THR A 312 4.79 -9.76 -23.54
N LEU A 313 3.67 -10.31 -24.03
CA LEU A 313 3.62 -11.19 -25.21
C LEU A 313 3.02 -10.50 -26.44
N LYS A 314 3.25 -9.19 -26.54
CA LYS A 314 2.74 -8.35 -27.62
C LYS A 314 3.15 -8.92 -28.99
N GLY A 315 2.16 -9.03 -29.90
CA GLY A 315 2.37 -9.56 -31.26
C GLY A 315 2.28 -11.08 -31.37
N THR A 316 2.09 -11.82 -30.27
CA THR A 316 1.85 -13.26 -30.33
C THR A 316 0.35 -13.58 -30.28
N LEU A 317 -0.04 -14.74 -30.83
CA LEU A 317 -1.44 -15.23 -30.73
C LEU A 317 -1.89 -15.32 -29.25
N PHE A 318 -1.00 -15.78 -28.37
CA PHE A 318 -1.29 -15.89 -26.94
C PHE A 318 -1.53 -14.50 -26.29
N GLY A 319 -0.76 -13.48 -26.69
CA GLY A 319 -0.98 -12.10 -26.25
C GLY A 319 -2.36 -11.57 -26.67
N ILE A 320 -2.80 -11.86 -27.90
CA ILE A 320 -4.16 -11.49 -28.37
C ILE A 320 -5.23 -12.21 -27.56
N MET A 321 -5.07 -13.50 -27.28
CA MET A 321 -6.01 -14.25 -26.43
C MET A 321 -6.09 -13.65 -25.02
N MET A 322 -4.95 -13.30 -24.42
CA MET A 322 -4.91 -12.66 -23.10
C MET A 322 -5.55 -11.27 -23.10
N ALA A 323 -5.51 -10.51 -24.21
CA ALA A 323 -6.23 -9.25 -24.35
C ALA A 323 -7.75 -9.45 -24.26
N TRP A 324 -8.28 -10.48 -24.91
CA TRP A 324 -9.70 -10.80 -24.83
C TRP A 324 -10.12 -11.29 -23.44
N VAL A 325 -9.31 -12.12 -22.78
CA VAL A 325 -9.51 -12.54 -21.39
C VAL A 325 -9.54 -11.33 -20.47
N SER A 326 -8.57 -10.43 -20.59
CA SER A 326 -8.48 -9.20 -19.82
C SER A 326 -9.70 -8.30 -20.05
N PHE A 327 -10.10 -8.09 -21.28
CA PHE A 327 -11.28 -7.30 -21.62
C PHE A 327 -12.57 -7.89 -21.04
N SER A 328 -12.79 -9.20 -21.20
CA SER A 328 -13.94 -9.88 -20.64
C SER A 328 -13.99 -9.80 -19.12
N ALA A 329 -12.83 -9.98 -18.46
CA ALA A 329 -12.70 -9.85 -17.00
C ALA A 329 -13.01 -8.42 -16.52
N LEU A 330 -12.60 -7.39 -17.26
CA LEU A 330 -12.90 -6.00 -16.95
C LEU A 330 -14.42 -5.73 -17.04
N LEU A 331 -15.10 -6.21 -18.09
CA LEU A 331 -16.55 -6.08 -18.22
C LEU A 331 -17.30 -6.76 -17.08
N VAL A 332 -16.89 -7.98 -16.74
CA VAL A 332 -17.46 -8.72 -15.59
C VAL A 332 -17.26 -7.93 -14.28
N THR A 333 -16.07 -7.34 -14.09
CA THR A 333 -15.77 -6.48 -12.94
C THR A 333 -16.72 -5.27 -12.86
N GLY A 334 -16.96 -4.60 -13.99
CA GLY A 334 -17.89 -3.47 -14.06
C GLY A 334 -19.31 -3.87 -13.67
N ILE A 335 -19.83 -4.98 -14.21
CA ILE A 335 -21.15 -5.52 -13.90
C ILE A 335 -21.25 -5.88 -12.41
N LEU A 336 -20.27 -6.63 -11.89
CA LEU A 336 -20.24 -7.02 -10.47
C LEU A 336 -20.12 -5.82 -9.53
N SER A 337 -19.50 -4.73 -9.96
CA SER A 337 -19.44 -3.48 -9.19
C SER A 337 -20.83 -2.87 -8.99
N VAL A 338 -21.66 -2.88 -10.02
CA VAL A 338 -23.06 -2.42 -9.92
C VAL A 338 -23.88 -3.34 -9.00
N VAL A 339 -23.75 -4.66 -9.17
CA VAL A 339 -24.47 -5.64 -8.33
C VAL A 339 -24.06 -5.49 -6.86
N SER A 340 -22.74 -5.38 -6.58
CA SER A 340 -22.24 -5.17 -5.23
C SER A 340 -22.78 -3.88 -4.62
N LEU A 341 -22.84 -2.78 -5.38
CA LEU A 341 -23.40 -1.52 -4.91
C LEU A 341 -24.88 -1.66 -4.51
N ILE A 342 -25.68 -2.36 -5.32
CA ILE A 342 -27.10 -2.62 -5.02
C ILE A 342 -27.24 -3.44 -3.73
N VAL A 343 -26.43 -4.49 -3.57
CA VAL A 343 -26.41 -5.32 -2.36
C VAL A 343 -26.04 -4.48 -1.14
N ASP A 344 -25.02 -3.66 -1.22
CA ASP A 344 -24.59 -2.80 -0.11
C ASP A 344 -25.68 -1.78 0.27
N LEU A 345 -26.31 -1.13 -0.71
CA LEU A 345 -27.44 -0.22 -0.48
C LEU A 345 -28.65 -0.93 0.17
N SER A 346 -28.93 -2.17 -0.20
CA SER A 346 -30.02 -2.95 0.38
C SER A 346 -29.77 -3.27 1.87
N ARG A 347 -28.49 -3.60 2.21
CA ARG A 347 -28.05 -3.85 3.60
C ARG A 347 -28.23 -2.60 4.46
N VAL A 348 -27.82 -1.43 3.93
CA VAL A 348 -27.99 -0.14 4.62
C VAL A 348 -29.43 0.19 4.89
N ARG A 349 -30.31 0.01 3.90
CA ARG A 349 -31.75 0.25 4.09
C ARG A 349 -32.34 -0.63 5.19
N LYS A 350 -31.91 -1.90 5.30
CA LYS A 350 -32.33 -2.79 6.39
C LYS A 350 -31.85 -2.30 7.77
N MET A 351 -30.59 -1.86 7.88
CA MET A 351 -30.02 -1.33 9.14
C MET A 351 -30.64 0.00 9.59
N ARG A 352 -31.22 0.78 8.67
CA ARG A 352 -31.90 2.05 9.00
C ARG A 352 -33.32 1.82 9.53
N LYS A 353 -33.91 0.64 9.28
CA LYS A 353 -35.28 0.29 9.72
C LYS A 353 -35.28 -0.37 11.10
N ASN A 354 -34.17 -0.92 11.53
CA ASN A 354 -33.93 -1.43 12.89
C ASN A 354 -33.18 -0.38 13.74
#